data_3f75810f096a2807ddd4849e3ba962df
#
_entry.id   3f75810f096a2807ddd4849e3ba962df
#
_cell.length_a   1.000
_cell.length_b   1.000
_cell.length_c   1.000
_cell.angle_alpha   90.00
_cell.angle_beta   90.00
_cell.angle_gamma   90.00
#
_symmetry.space_group_name_H-M   'P 1'
#
loop_
_entity.id
_entity.type
_entity.pdbx_description
1 polymer ?
#
loop_
_entity_poly.entity_id
_entity_poly.type
_entity_poly.pdbx_seq_one_letter_code
_entity_poly.pdbx_strand_id
1 'polypeptide(L)'
;ISTADSHYPNTEAWKDRELYKRLGWLGKGTPAWAEDNTELPEGVEEIGYELYPKNGNQMWDAYKYYSKTAGVEYDDELVMNSITETHNIAFNRVEDFVPDTTVKLPDFVVPAGFTATSALVNYSLEGLRQRDLHENKEYTDRLKMELDVIDDRGFSKYFLTMKAISDKANEVQLTGPGRGSAAGSLVAYVLGITQIDPIKYGLLFERFLRKDATDYPDIDYDVAEPMELKELLMDEWGKNSVVPISNWNTLQLKSLIKDISKFYGVPFIEVNKVTSQMIFEATPAAKAKHGIKAGVYNPTWQEVMELSPSLRGFLVKHPHIKTHVEALVGQVRSCSRHAGGVLIADDLNEHMPIIS
;
A
#
# COMPACT_ATOMS: atom_id res chain seq x y z
N ILE A 1 -14.75 -23.72 -18.76
CA ILE A 1 -14.88 -22.85 -17.58
C ILE A 1 -15.72 -21.64 -17.99
N SER A 2 -16.73 -21.30 -17.17
CA SER A 2 -17.53 -20.10 -17.35
C SER A 2 -17.11 -19.04 -16.34
N THR A 3 -16.91 -17.81 -16.80
CA THR A 3 -16.57 -16.67 -15.97
C THR A 3 -17.53 -15.52 -16.22
N ALA A 4 -17.77 -14.69 -15.21
CA ALA A 4 -18.72 -13.57 -15.29
C ALA A 4 -18.07 -12.24 -15.72
N ASP A 5 -16.73 -12.17 -15.89
CA ASP A 5 -16.00 -10.91 -16.15
C ASP A 5 -16.44 -9.79 -15.19
N SER A 6 -16.33 -10.07 -13.88
CA SER A 6 -16.95 -9.26 -12.84
C SER A 6 -16.25 -7.92 -12.66
N HIS A 7 -16.98 -6.82 -12.79
CA HIS A 7 -16.52 -5.44 -12.63
C HIS A 7 -17.18 -4.71 -11.45
N TYR A 8 -18.21 -5.27 -10.85
CA TYR A 8 -18.92 -4.72 -9.69
C TYR A 8 -19.58 -5.87 -8.88
N PRO A 9 -19.89 -5.65 -7.59
CA PRO A 9 -20.23 -6.74 -6.67
C PRO A 9 -21.63 -7.34 -6.85
N ASN A 10 -22.59 -6.61 -7.41
CA ASN A 10 -23.99 -7.03 -7.57
C ASN A 10 -24.69 -6.25 -8.68
N THR A 11 -25.91 -6.64 -9.02
CA THR A 11 -26.71 -6.05 -10.09
C THR A 11 -26.94 -4.54 -9.95
N GLU A 12 -27.02 -4.02 -8.74
CA GLU A 12 -27.34 -2.60 -8.50
C GLU A 12 -26.13 -1.67 -8.60
N ALA A 13 -24.93 -2.20 -8.43
CA ALA A 13 -23.68 -1.43 -8.33
C ALA A 13 -23.13 -0.92 -9.68
N TRP A 14 -23.75 -1.27 -10.81
CA TRP A 14 -23.31 -0.80 -12.13
C TRP A 14 -23.37 0.74 -12.25
N LYS A 15 -24.37 1.39 -11.62
CA LYS A 15 -24.52 2.84 -11.63
C LYS A 15 -23.33 3.54 -11.00
N ASP A 16 -22.85 3.00 -9.88
CA ASP A 16 -21.67 3.52 -9.18
C ASP A 16 -20.40 3.31 -10.00
N ARG A 17 -20.28 2.17 -10.69
CA ARG A 17 -19.19 1.92 -11.64
C ARG A 17 -19.19 2.91 -12.79
N GLU A 18 -20.35 3.19 -13.40
CA GLU A 18 -20.44 4.15 -14.50
C GLU A 18 -20.13 5.57 -14.02
N LEU A 19 -20.62 5.96 -12.85
CA LEU A 19 -20.22 7.22 -12.23
C LEU A 19 -18.71 7.26 -11.97
N TYR A 20 -18.13 6.21 -11.40
CA TYR A 20 -16.70 6.14 -11.17
C TYR A 20 -15.87 6.33 -12.44
N LYS A 21 -16.24 5.69 -13.54
CA LYS A 21 -15.59 5.86 -14.86
C LYS A 21 -15.63 7.34 -15.31
N ARG A 22 -16.78 7.99 -15.17
CA ARG A 22 -16.96 9.40 -15.53
C ARG A 22 -16.16 10.34 -14.64
N LEU A 23 -16.07 10.07 -13.34
CA LEU A 23 -15.18 10.82 -12.43
C LEU A 23 -13.70 10.75 -12.87
N GLY A 24 -13.26 9.62 -13.42
CA GLY A 24 -11.92 9.46 -13.97
C GLY A 24 -11.63 10.33 -15.20
N TRP A 25 -12.68 10.76 -15.93
CA TRP A 25 -12.56 11.61 -17.12
C TRP A 25 -12.64 13.10 -16.80
N LEU A 26 -13.21 13.49 -15.66
CA LEU A 26 -13.27 14.88 -15.21
C LEU A 26 -11.85 15.44 -14.99
N GLY A 27 -11.21 15.95 -16.01
CA GLY A 27 -9.86 16.53 -15.97
C GLY A 27 -8.89 16.01 -17.02
N LYS A 28 -9.30 14.98 -17.81
CA LYS A 28 -8.46 14.42 -18.91
C LYS A 28 -8.99 14.73 -20.30
N GLY A 29 -9.96 15.65 -20.43
CA GLY A 29 -10.71 15.84 -21.67
C GLY A 29 -11.82 14.79 -21.76
N THR A 30 -13.01 15.16 -21.38
CA THR A 30 -14.20 14.30 -21.46
C THR A 30 -14.45 13.94 -22.93
N PRO A 31 -14.61 12.67 -23.31
CA PRO A 31 -14.97 12.32 -24.67
C PRO A 31 -16.27 13.04 -25.08
N ALA A 32 -16.36 13.50 -26.31
CA ALA A 32 -17.51 14.28 -26.81
C ALA A 32 -18.88 13.62 -26.55
N TRP A 33 -18.93 12.28 -26.52
CA TRP A 33 -20.14 11.51 -26.19
C TRP A 33 -20.53 11.56 -24.70
N ALA A 34 -19.64 11.99 -23.82
CA ALA A 34 -19.86 12.09 -22.37
C ALA A 34 -20.06 13.55 -21.91
N GLU A 35 -19.85 14.54 -22.78
CA GLU A 35 -19.97 15.96 -22.43
C GLU A 35 -21.42 16.40 -22.20
N ASP A 36 -22.39 15.80 -22.91
CA ASP A 36 -23.79 16.18 -22.83
C ASP A 36 -24.65 15.40 -21.84
N ASN A 37 -24.09 14.44 -21.13
CA ASN A 37 -24.86 13.51 -20.30
C ASN A 37 -24.47 13.61 -18.83
N THR A 38 -25.06 14.55 -18.11
CA THR A 38 -25.01 14.64 -16.63
C THR A 38 -25.91 13.61 -15.96
N GLU A 39 -26.77 12.92 -16.71
CA GLU A 39 -27.59 11.82 -16.23
C GLU A 39 -26.87 10.48 -16.45
N LEU A 40 -26.95 9.59 -15.48
CA LEU A 40 -26.57 8.20 -15.69
C LEU A 40 -27.51 7.64 -16.76
N PRO A 41 -27.02 6.96 -17.81
CA PRO A 41 -27.86 6.54 -18.90
C PRO A 41 -29.00 5.64 -18.36
N GLU A 42 -30.20 6.15 -18.49
CA GLU A 42 -31.41 5.31 -18.45
C GLU A 42 -31.44 4.57 -19.79
N GLY A 43 -31.32 3.28 -19.80
CA GLY A 43 -31.48 2.49 -21.02
C GLY A 43 -30.23 1.91 -21.68
N VAL A 44 -29.03 2.05 -21.09
CA VAL A 44 -27.89 1.16 -21.41
C VAL A 44 -28.05 -0.14 -20.59
N GLU A 45 -29.27 -0.51 -20.38
CA GLU A 45 -29.69 -1.43 -19.35
C GLU A 45 -29.29 -2.87 -19.62
N GLU A 46 -29.07 -3.26 -20.85
CA GLU A 46 -29.00 -4.67 -21.17
C GLU A 46 -27.61 -5.29 -21.24
N ILE A 47 -26.55 -4.52 -21.44
CA ILE A 47 -25.18 -5.04 -21.61
C ILE A 47 -24.30 -4.81 -20.36
N GLY A 48 -24.58 -3.78 -19.58
CA GLY A 48 -23.74 -3.39 -18.42
C GLY A 48 -23.99 -4.21 -17.14
N TYR A 49 -25.16 -4.82 -17.00
CA TYR A 49 -25.66 -5.36 -15.75
C TYR A 49 -25.20 -6.77 -15.41
N GLU A 50 -24.65 -7.46 -16.37
CA GLU A 50 -24.23 -8.85 -16.21
C GLU A 50 -22.79 -9.02 -15.72
N LEU A 51 -22.04 -7.92 -15.49
CA LEU A 51 -20.65 -7.93 -15.09
C LEU A 51 -20.48 -7.98 -13.56
N TYR A 52 -21.18 -8.90 -12.90
CA TYR A 52 -21.09 -9.17 -11.47
C TYR A 52 -20.85 -10.65 -11.19
N PRO A 53 -20.33 -11.04 -10.03
CA PRO A 53 -20.11 -12.43 -9.66
C PRO A 53 -21.44 -13.20 -9.64
N LYS A 54 -21.54 -14.28 -10.41
CA LYS A 54 -22.74 -15.11 -10.52
C LYS A 54 -22.52 -16.48 -9.88
N ASN A 55 -23.49 -16.96 -9.16
CA ASN A 55 -23.56 -18.38 -8.82
C ASN A 55 -23.96 -19.23 -10.04
N GLY A 56 -23.91 -20.58 -9.90
CA GLY A 56 -24.17 -21.50 -11.01
C GLY A 56 -25.57 -21.31 -11.65
N ASN A 57 -26.60 -21.09 -10.84
CA ASN A 57 -27.95 -20.86 -11.34
C ASN A 57 -28.07 -19.53 -12.11
N GLN A 58 -27.53 -18.47 -11.55
CA GLN A 58 -27.50 -17.15 -12.22
C GLN A 58 -26.71 -17.20 -13.53
N MET A 59 -25.63 -17.96 -13.58
CA MET A 59 -24.84 -18.16 -14.81
C MET A 59 -25.67 -18.92 -15.87
N TRP A 60 -26.38 -19.97 -15.45
CA TRP A 60 -27.24 -20.71 -16.32
C TRP A 60 -28.37 -19.85 -16.89
N ASP A 61 -29.06 -19.10 -16.03
CA ASP A 61 -30.15 -18.20 -16.43
C ASP A 61 -29.65 -17.12 -17.41
N ALA A 62 -28.48 -16.57 -17.20
CA ALA A 62 -27.85 -15.63 -18.11
C ALA A 62 -27.58 -16.24 -19.50
N TYR A 63 -27.03 -17.45 -19.55
CA TYR A 63 -26.85 -18.17 -20.82
C TYR A 63 -28.19 -18.39 -21.55
N LYS A 64 -29.21 -18.83 -20.84
CA LYS A 64 -30.55 -19.07 -21.44
C LYS A 64 -31.17 -17.75 -21.96
N TYR A 65 -31.05 -16.68 -21.18
CA TYR A 65 -31.55 -15.38 -21.59
C TYR A 65 -30.84 -14.87 -22.87
N TYR A 66 -29.51 -14.89 -22.89
CA TYR A 66 -28.75 -14.38 -24.02
C TYR A 66 -28.83 -15.29 -25.24
N SER A 67 -28.88 -16.58 -25.10
CA SER A 67 -29.17 -17.53 -26.19
C SER A 67 -30.45 -17.13 -26.92
N LYS A 68 -31.53 -16.93 -26.15
CA LYS A 68 -32.82 -16.54 -26.69
C LYS A 68 -32.79 -15.15 -27.34
N THR A 69 -32.19 -14.17 -26.68
CA THR A 69 -32.17 -12.76 -27.14
C THR A 69 -31.31 -12.59 -28.39
N ALA A 70 -30.17 -13.27 -28.45
CA ALA A 70 -29.27 -13.22 -29.59
C ALA A 70 -29.64 -14.16 -30.75
N GLY A 71 -30.61 -15.05 -30.53
CA GLY A 71 -30.98 -16.09 -31.51
C GLY A 71 -29.86 -17.09 -31.77
N VAL A 72 -28.99 -17.33 -30.79
CA VAL A 72 -27.86 -18.26 -30.86
C VAL A 72 -28.19 -19.46 -29.97
N GLU A 73 -28.19 -20.66 -30.55
CA GLU A 73 -28.32 -21.90 -29.77
C GLU A 73 -26.95 -22.28 -29.19
N TYR A 74 -26.87 -22.38 -27.86
CA TYR A 74 -25.76 -22.98 -27.16
C TYR A 74 -26.07 -24.43 -26.80
N ASP A 75 -25.05 -25.27 -26.80
CA ASP A 75 -25.16 -26.64 -26.31
C ASP A 75 -25.31 -26.61 -24.78
N ASP A 76 -26.50 -27.00 -24.32
CA ASP A 76 -26.86 -26.96 -22.89
C ASP A 76 -26.00 -27.87 -22.03
N GLU A 77 -25.55 -29.02 -22.56
CA GLU A 77 -24.65 -29.92 -21.84
C GLU A 77 -23.26 -29.31 -21.71
N LEU A 78 -22.74 -28.70 -22.75
CA LEU A 78 -21.44 -28.01 -22.75
C LEU A 78 -21.45 -26.83 -21.78
N VAL A 79 -22.52 -26.02 -21.76
CA VAL A 79 -22.67 -24.88 -20.84
C VAL A 79 -22.72 -25.36 -19.40
N MET A 80 -23.56 -26.39 -19.10
CA MET A 80 -23.63 -26.93 -17.76
C MET A 80 -22.33 -27.54 -17.29
N ASN A 81 -21.61 -28.25 -18.14
CA ASN A 81 -20.31 -28.80 -17.85
C ASN A 81 -19.29 -27.68 -17.57
N SER A 82 -19.33 -26.56 -18.30
CA SER A 82 -18.41 -25.42 -18.08
C SER A 82 -18.66 -24.71 -16.75
N ILE A 83 -19.91 -24.64 -16.29
CA ILE A 83 -20.28 -24.09 -14.97
C ILE A 83 -19.83 -25.05 -13.87
N THR A 84 -20.09 -26.34 -14.01
CA THR A 84 -19.71 -27.37 -13.05
C THR A 84 -18.19 -27.48 -12.91
N GLU A 85 -17.44 -27.33 -14.00
CA GLU A 85 -15.99 -27.40 -13.98
C GLU A 85 -15.36 -26.27 -13.14
N THR A 86 -15.98 -25.12 -13.06
CA THR A 86 -15.54 -24.03 -12.15
C THR A 86 -15.58 -24.49 -10.69
N HIS A 87 -16.66 -25.20 -10.30
CA HIS A 87 -16.77 -25.81 -8.96
C HIS A 87 -15.70 -26.91 -8.76
N ASN A 88 -15.53 -27.79 -9.74
CA ASN A 88 -14.53 -28.87 -9.67
C ASN A 88 -13.11 -28.34 -9.48
N ILE A 89 -12.75 -27.27 -10.17
CA ILE A 89 -11.44 -26.61 -9.99
C ILE A 89 -11.33 -26.09 -8.56
N ALA A 90 -12.30 -25.31 -8.10
CA ALA A 90 -12.24 -24.64 -6.80
C ALA A 90 -12.16 -25.62 -5.62
N PHE A 91 -12.93 -26.72 -5.66
CA PHE A 91 -13.08 -27.62 -4.51
C PHE A 91 -12.31 -28.95 -4.64
N ASN A 92 -11.94 -29.35 -5.85
CA ASN A 92 -11.30 -30.66 -6.06
C ASN A 92 -9.88 -30.59 -6.61
N ARG A 93 -9.43 -29.44 -7.14
CA ARG A 93 -8.11 -29.29 -7.76
C ARG A 93 -7.24 -28.20 -7.13
N VAL A 94 -7.85 -27.25 -6.43
CA VAL A 94 -7.11 -26.22 -5.69
C VAL A 94 -6.84 -26.77 -4.30
N GLU A 95 -5.58 -26.94 -3.96
CA GLU A 95 -5.16 -27.33 -2.62
C GLU A 95 -5.22 -26.15 -1.66
N ASP A 96 -5.36 -26.45 -0.37
CA ASP A 96 -5.26 -25.42 0.67
C ASP A 96 -3.85 -24.83 0.64
N PHE A 97 -3.77 -23.50 0.54
CA PHE A 97 -2.52 -22.77 0.50
C PHE A 97 -2.36 -21.91 1.76
N VAL A 98 -1.27 -22.13 2.47
CA VAL A 98 -0.86 -21.27 3.57
C VAL A 98 0.32 -20.43 3.09
N PRO A 99 0.17 -19.09 3.01
CA PRO A 99 1.27 -18.22 2.60
C PRO A 99 2.47 -18.36 3.53
N ASP A 100 3.67 -18.42 2.96
CA ASP A 100 4.91 -18.32 3.74
C ASP A 100 5.08 -16.87 4.22
N THR A 101 4.95 -16.66 5.52
CA THR A 101 5.06 -15.35 6.17
C THR A 101 6.47 -15.08 6.71
N THR A 102 7.44 -15.96 6.44
CA THR A 102 8.82 -15.74 6.88
C THR A 102 9.46 -14.58 6.14
N VAL A 103 10.24 -13.79 6.87
CA VAL A 103 10.96 -12.65 6.26
C VAL A 103 12.07 -13.20 5.37
N LYS A 104 12.11 -12.74 4.12
CA LYS A 104 13.13 -13.06 3.13
C LYS A 104 14.08 -11.88 3.00
N LEU A 105 15.34 -12.06 3.39
CA LEU A 105 16.40 -11.07 3.21
C LEU A 105 17.39 -11.55 2.15
N PRO A 106 17.98 -10.68 1.35
CA PRO A 106 18.84 -11.06 0.23
C PRO A 106 20.15 -11.71 0.73
N ASP A 107 20.55 -12.81 0.08
CA ASP A 107 21.82 -13.48 0.36
C ASP A 107 23.01 -12.79 -0.31
N PHE A 108 22.77 -12.06 -1.40
CA PHE A 108 23.83 -11.36 -2.14
C PHE A 108 24.53 -10.23 -1.35
N VAL A 109 23.96 -9.76 -0.26
CA VAL A 109 24.62 -8.76 0.64
C VAL A 109 25.65 -9.39 1.58
N VAL A 110 25.72 -10.71 1.65
CA VAL A 110 26.69 -11.43 2.47
C VAL A 110 27.93 -11.75 1.64
N PRO A 111 29.13 -11.26 1.99
CA PRO A 111 30.34 -11.53 1.22
C PRO A 111 30.67 -13.03 1.16
N ALA A 112 31.23 -13.47 0.06
CA ALA A 112 31.65 -14.86 -0.10
C ALA A 112 32.65 -15.30 0.99
N GLY A 113 32.38 -16.46 1.60
CA GLY A 113 33.21 -17.02 2.67
C GLY A 113 32.86 -16.51 4.09
N PHE A 114 31.85 -15.64 4.23
CA PHE A 114 31.37 -15.18 5.52
C PHE A 114 29.96 -15.69 5.82
N THR A 115 29.63 -15.80 7.08
CA THR A 115 28.23 -15.79 7.54
C THR A 115 27.77 -14.35 7.72
N ALA A 116 26.45 -14.11 7.75
CA ALA A 116 25.93 -12.76 7.98
C ALA A 116 26.48 -12.16 9.29
N THR A 117 26.53 -12.94 10.37
CA THR A 117 27.07 -12.52 11.66
C THR A 117 28.55 -12.17 11.55
N SER A 118 29.37 -13.04 10.96
CA SER A 118 30.82 -12.79 10.86
C SER A 118 31.13 -11.59 9.95
N ALA A 119 30.37 -11.37 8.89
CA ALA A 119 30.49 -10.21 8.03
C ALA A 119 30.12 -8.91 8.79
N LEU A 120 29.00 -8.92 9.53
CA LEU A 120 28.56 -7.79 10.33
C LEU A 120 29.62 -7.40 11.38
N VAL A 121 30.16 -8.37 12.12
CA VAL A 121 31.23 -8.15 13.09
C VAL A 121 32.45 -7.53 12.42
N ASN A 122 32.89 -8.09 11.28
CA ASN A 122 34.05 -7.58 10.56
C ASN A 122 33.88 -6.13 10.09
N TYR A 123 32.77 -5.80 9.46
CA TYR A 123 32.47 -4.43 9.04
C TYR A 123 32.35 -3.47 10.22
N SER A 124 31.77 -3.91 11.33
CA SER A 124 31.63 -3.08 12.54
C SER A 124 32.98 -2.77 13.19
N LEU A 125 33.88 -3.75 13.29
CA LEU A 125 35.24 -3.56 13.79
C LEU A 125 36.05 -2.64 12.87
N GLU A 126 35.90 -2.81 11.56
CA GLU A 126 36.56 -1.93 10.58
C GLU A 126 36.03 -0.49 10.70
N GLY A 127 34.70 -0.32 10.87
CA GLY A 127 34.10 1.00 11.08
C GLY A 127 34.57 1.69 12.37
N LEU A 128 34.86 0.94 13.45
CA LEU A 128 35.50 1.49 14.65
C LEU A 128 36.93 1.95 14.38
N ARG A 129 37.73 1.17 13.62
CA ARG A 129 39.11 1.54 13.25
C ARG A 129 39.14 2.82 12.41
N GLN A 130 38.25 2.91 11.41
CA GLN A 130 38.16 4.10 10.53
C GLN A 130 37.80 5.38 11.30
N ARG A 131 37.22 5.26 12.50
CA ARG A 131 36.85 6.38 13.37
C ARG A 131 37.82 6.59 14.55
N ASP A 132 38.90 5.83 14.59
CA ASP A 132 39.89 5.84 15.70
C ASP A 132 39.28 5.55 17.08
N LEU A 133 38.19 4.72 17.11
CA LEU A 133 37.46 4.38 18.34
C LEU A 133 37.77 2.97 18.87
N HIS A 134 38.57 2.20 18.15
CA HIS A 134 38.82 0.77 18.42
C HIS A 134 39.61 0.48 19.72
N GLU A 135 40.37 1.48 20.24
CA GLU A 135 41.08 1.37 21.51
C GLU A 135 40.24 1.88 22.69
N ASN A 136 39.10 2.52 22.43
CA ASN A 136 38.26 3.05 23.50
C ASN A 136 37.36 1.91 24.04
N LYS A 137 37.56 1.60 25.33
CA LYS A 137 36.87 0.49 26.00
C LYS A 137 35.35 0.68 26.04
N GLU A 138 34.87 1.89 26.19
CA GLU A 138 33.41 2.19 26.19
C GLU A 138 32.76 1.83 24.86
N TYR A 139 33.41 2.16 23.75
CA TYR A 139 32.93 1.85 22.41
C TYR A 139 33.01 0.36 22.09
N THR A 140 34.10 -0.31 22.46
CA THR A 140 34.26 -1.75 22.21
C THR A 140 33.29 -2.60 23.05
N ASP A 141 33.07 -2.24 24.31
CA ASP A 141 32.11 -2.91 25.19
C ASP A 141 30.65 -2.71 24.67
N ARG A 142 30.32 -1.47 24.26
CA ARG A 142 29.01 -1.14 23.67
C ARG A 142 28.80 -1.88 22.35
N LEU A 143 29.78 -1.88 21.45
CA LEU A 143 29.70 -2.59 20.18
C LEU A 143 29.44 -4.08 20.36
N LYS A 144 30.20 -4.71 21.28
CA LYS A 144 30.00 -6.12 21.60
C LYS A 144 28.57 -6.38 22.08
N MET A 145 28.07 -5.60 23.02
CA MET A 145 26.73 -5.73 23.55
C MET A 145 25.67 -5.63 22.47
N GLU A 146 25.78 -4.66 21.54
CA GLU A 146 24.83 -4.48 20.44
C GLU A 146 24.89 -5.65 19.45
N LEU A 147 26.09 -6.11 19.07
CA LEU A 147 26.29 -7.24 18.17
C LEU A 147 25.73 -8.54 18.75
N ASP A 148 25.94 -8.79 20.06
CA ASP A 148 25.37 -9.95 20.75
C ASP A 148 23.82 -9.94 20.66
N VAL A 149 23.18 -8.79 20.86
CA VAL A 149 21.71 -8.67 20.75
C VAL A 149 21.23 -8.85 19.30
N ILE A 150 21.92 -8.28 18.32
CA ILE A 150 21.57 -8.38 16.90
C ILE A 150 21.69 -9.84 16.43
N ASP A 151 22.73 -10.53 16.85
CA ASP A 151 22.94 -11.95 16.49
C ASP A 151 21.91 -12.86 17.16
N ASP A 152 21.66 -12.70 18.45
CA ASP A 152 20.63 -13.45 19.19
C ASP A 152 19.23 -13.32 18.56
N ARG A 153 18.94 -12.20 17.91
CA ARG A 153 17.68 -11.96 17.21
C ARG A 153 17.69 -12.39 15.73
N GLY A 154 18.86 -12.77 15.19
CA GLY A 154 19.01 -13.14 13.79
C GLY A 154 18.93 -11.96 12.82
N PHE A 155 19.24 -10.74 13.26
CA PHE A 155 19.08 -9.52 12.45
C PHE A 155 20.36 -9.11 11.70
N SER A 156 21.41 -9.90 11.75
CA SER A 156 22.70 -9.57 11.12
C SER A 156 22.57 -9.29 9.62
N LYS A 157 21.78 -10.08 8.88
CA LYS A 157 21.56 -9.89 7.45
C LYS A 157 20.78 -8.59 7.15
N TYR A 158 19.86 -8.20 8.01
CA TYR A 158 19.13 -6.94 7.90
C TYR A 158 20.06 -5.73 7.97
N PHE A 159 20.99 -5.70 8.94
CA PHE A 159 21.98 -4.63 9.03
C PHE A 159 22.94 -4.60 7.85
N LEU A 160 23.33 -5.76 7.31
CA LEU A 160 24.12 -5.82 6.08
C LEU A 160 23.38 -5.28 4.87
N THR A 161 22.09 -5.56 4.76
CA THR A 161 21.23 -5.00 3.70
C THR A 161 21.17 -3.48 3.81
N MET A 162 20.93 -2.95 5.01
CA MET A 162 20.91 -1.50 5.23
C MET A 162 22.27 -0.84 4.98
N LYS A 163 23.37 -1.51 5.35
CA LYS A 163 24.72 -1.05 5.01
C LYS A 163 24.93 -0.94 3.51
N ALA A 164 24.57 -2.00 2.77
CA ALA A 164 24.72 -2.00 1.31
C ALA A 164 23.91 -0.87 0.64
N ILE A 165 22.68 -0.62 1.11
CA ILE A 165 21.86 0.52 0.65
C ILE A 165 22.53 1.85 0.97
N SER A 166 23.01 2.03 2.22
CA SER A 166 23.61 3.28 2.66
C SER A 166 24.92 3.56 1.95
N ASP A 167 25.75 2.56 1.70
CA ASP A 167 26.99 2.70 0.92
C ASP A 167 26.68 3.23 -0.48
N LYS A 168 25.70 2.62 -1.17
CA LYS A 168 25.29 3.08 -2.51
C LYS A 168 24.71 4.49 -2.51
N ALA A 169 23.86 4.80 -1.56
CA ALA A 169 23.31 6.15 -1.45
C ALA A 169 24.40 7.20 -1.22
N ASN A 170 25.37 6.92 -0.33
CA ASN A 170 26.48 7.83 -0.01
C ASN A 170 27.45 8.04 -1.18
N GLU A 171 27.54 7.09 -2.14
CA GLU A 171 28.38 7.24 -3.34
C GLU A 171 27.79 8.26 -4.33
N VAL A 172 26.47 8.39 -4.42
CA VAL A 172 25.82 9.10 -5.55
C VAL A 172 25.03 10.34 -5.14
N GLN A 173 24.62 10.45 -3.86
CA GLN A 173 23.76 11.56 -3.43
C GLN A 173 23.98 11.95 -1.96
N LEU A 174 23.37 13.08 -1.57
CA LEU A 174 23.35 13.50 -0.18
C LEU A 174 22.39 12.61 0.65
N THR A 175 22.86 12.23 1.81
CA THR A 175 22.12 11.44 2.79
C THR A 175 21.97 12.19 4.10
N GLY A 176 20.88 11.90 4.83
CA GLY A 176 20.64 12.50 6.15
C GLY A 176 21.60 11.92 7.20
N PRO A 177 21.93 12.70 8.25
CA PRO A 177 22.86 12.25 9.30
C PRO A 177 22.30 11.15 10.20
N GLY A 178 21.00 10.94 10.18
CA GLY A 178 20.29 9.93 10.95
C GLY A 178 18.94 10.42 11.44
N ARG A 179 17.99 9.52 11.50
CA ARG A 179 16.61 9.77 11.88
C ARG A 179 16.07 8.61 12.72
N GLY A 180 15.03 8.88 13.50
CA GLY A 180 14.34 7.86 14.28
C GLY A 180 15.21 7.24 15.39
N SER A 181 14.84 6.03 15.79
CA SER A 181 15.49 5.30 16.88
C SER A 181 16.86 4.70 16.52
N ALA A 182 17.13 4.50 15.22
CA ALA A 182 18.39 3.91 14.73
C ALA A 182 19.64 4.76 15.11
N ALA A 183 19.47 6.06 15.35
CA ALA A 183 20.53 6.91 15.88
C ALA A 183 21.07 6.46 17.25
N GLY A 184 20.34 5.61 17.98
CA GLY A 184 20.75 5.00 19.26
C GLY A 184 21.68 3.79 19.10
N SER A 185 21.94 3.32 17.88
CA SER A 185 22.79 2.15 17.60
C SER A 185 24.22 2.53 17.22
N LEU A 186 25.19 2.01 17.95
CA LEU A 186 26.60 2.12 17.60
C LEU A 186 26.94 1.27 16.36
N VAL A 187 26.31 0.11 16.18
CA VAL A 187 26.46 -0.70 14.97
C VAL A 187 26.03 0.12 13.74
N ALA A 188 24.86 0.77 13.78
CA ALA A 188 24.40 1.62 12.67
C ALA A 188 25.36 2.79 12.39
N TYR A 189 25.94 3.38 13.43
CA TYR A 189 26.93 4.45 13.30
C TYR A 189 28.23 3.98 12.65
N VAL A 190 28.83 2.91 13.13
CA VAL A 190 30.12 2.41 12.59
C VAL A 190 29.97 1.83 11.18
N LEU A 191 28.80 1.31 10.82
CA LEU A 191 28.47 0.86 9.46
C LEU A 191 28.21 2.03 8.48
N GLY A 192 28.11 3.26 8.96
CA GLY A 192 27.81 4.42 8.11
C GLY A 192 26.35 4.61 7.77
N ILE A 193 25.44 3.80 8.35
CA ILE A 193 23.98 3.94 8.19
C ILE A 193 23.51 5.24 8.85
N THR A 194 24.08 5.60 10.01
CA THR A 194 23.87 6.90 10.66
C THR A 194 25.19 7.62 10.84
N GLN A 195 25.14 8.95 10.97
CA GLN A 195 26.31 9.81 11.25
C GLN A 195 26.31 10.36 12.68
N ILE A 196 25.40 9.86 13.53
CA ILE A 196 25.23 10.30 14.92
C ILE A 196 25.90 9.29 15.83
N ASP A 197 26.90 9.75 16.59
CA ASP A 197 27.58 8.95 17.60
C ASP A 197 26.68 8.79 18.83
N PRO A 198 26.13 7.57 19.09
CA PRO A 198 25.17 7.37 20.16
C PRO A 198 25.80 7.50 21.55
N ILE A 199 27.08 7.22 21.71
CA ILE A 199 27.77 7.31 22.99
C ILE A 199 28.00 8.77 23.34
N LYS A 200 28.53 9.55 22.40
CA LYS A 200 28.74 10.97 22.57
C LYS A 200 27.48 11.74 22.97
N TYR A 201 26.31 11.34 22.45
CA TYR A 201 25.04 11.97 22.74
C TYR A 201 24.21 11.25 23.81
N GLY A 202 24.74 10.21 24.45
CA GLY A 202 24.07 9.47 25.53
C GLY A 202 22.79 8.75 25.07
N LEU A 203 22.75 8.26 23.82
CA LEU A 203 21.58 7.59 23.27
C LEU A 203 21.57 6.12 23.65
N LEU A 204 20.38 5.61 23.99
CA LEU A 204 20.18 4.24 24.47
C LEU A 204 19.83 3.32 23.30
N PHE A 205 20.55 2.18 23.21
CA PHE A 205 20.30 1.15 22.21
C PHE A 205 18.95 0.47 22.38
N GLU A 206 18.50 0.31 23.62
CA GLU A 206 17.24 -0.36 23.95
C GLU A 206 16.01 0.40 23.43
N ARG A 207 16.13 1.67 23.08
CA ARG A 207 15.09 2.44 22.40
C ARG A 207 14.96 2.09 20.92
N PHE A 208 16.03 1.56 20.33
CA PHE A 208 16.06 1.11 18.96
C PHE A 208 15.79 -0.39 18.86
N LEU A 209 16.53 -1.22 19.61
CA LEU A 209 16.37 -2.67 19.60
C LEU A 209 16.45 -3.23 21.01
N ARG A 210 15.40 -3.89 21.43
CA ARG A 210 15.32 -4.57 22.72
C ARG A 210 15.74 -6.04 22.60
N LYS A 211 16.27 -6.60 23.68
CA LYS A 211 16.68 -8.02 23.75
C LYS A 211 15.52 -9.00 23.54
N ASP A 212 14.28 -8.59 23.83
CA ASP A 212 13.06 -9.38 23.69
C ASP A 212 12.27 -9.03 22.41
N ALA A 213 12.84 -8.26 21.48
CA ALA A 213 12.19 -7.90 20.23
C ALA A 213 11.93 -9.14 19.36
N THR A 214 10.70 -9.25 18.83
CA THR A 214 10.30 -10.28 17.86
C THR A 214 10.31 -9.77 16.42
N ASP A 215 10.11 -8.48 16.28
CA ASP A 215 10.04 -7.81 14.98
C ASP A 215 11.37 -7.15 14.64
N TYR A 216 11.63 -6.99 13.35
CA TYR A 216 12.80 -6.26 12.87
C TYR A 216 12.75 -4.80 13.34
N PRO A 217 13.91 -4.22 13.70
CA PRO A 217 13.97 -2.81 14.04
C PRO A 217 13.71 -1.95 12.80
N ASP A 218 13.10 -0.80 13.00
CA ASP A 218 12.83 0.17 11.94
C ASP A 218 14.01 1.13 11.78
N ILE A 219 14.64 1.11 10.61
CA ILE A 219 15.72 2.03 10.25
C ILE A 219 15.21 3.03 9.24
N ASP A 220 14.92 4.24 9.71
CA ASP A 220 14.62 5.39 8.86
C ASP A 220 15.90 5.88 8.19
N TYR A 221 15.92 5.98 6.86
CA TYR A 221 17.07 6.43 6.10
C TYR A 221 16.65 7.54 5.11
N ASP A 222 17.17 8.74 5.34
CA ASP A 222 16.86 9.92 4.53
C ASP A 222 17.87 10.07 3.38
N VAL A 223 17.35 10.20 2.16
CA VAL A 223 18.12 10.42 0.93
C VAL A 223 17.53 11.59 0.14
N ALA A 224 18.39 12.32 -0.61
CA ALA A 224 17.95 13.46 -1.39
C ALA A 224 16.99 13.06 -2.52
N GLU A 225 17.29 11.98 -3.24
CA GLU A 225 16.57 11.51 -4.42
C GLU A 225 16.18 10.03 -4.30
N PRO A 226 15.10 9.70 -3.58
CA PRO A 226 14.72 8.29 -3.32
C PRO A 226 14.44 7.47 -4.57
N MET A 227 13.94 8.10 -5.65
CA MET A 227 13.64 7.39 -6.90
C MET A 227 14.91 6.98 -7.63
N GLU A 228 15.91 7.87 -7.69
CA GLU A 228 17.22 7.59 -8.28
C GLU A 228 17.93 6.44 -7.55
N LEU A 229 17.91 6.45 -6.21
CA LEU A 229 18.45 5.34 -5.42
C LEU A 229 17.78 4.01 -5.75
N LYS A 230 16.45 3.98 -5.87
CA LYS A 230 15.73 2.76 -6.23
C LYS A 230 16.12 2.23 -7.61
N GLU A 231 16.23 3.12 -8.59
CA GLU A 231 16.67 2.76 -9.94
C GLU A 231 18.09 2.20 -9.91
N LEU A 232 19.01 2.83 -9.19
CA LEU A 232 20.37 2.35 -9.01
C LEU A 232 20.42 0.94 -8.39
N LEU A 233 19.65 0.71 -7.32
CA LEU A 233 19.57 -0.60 -6.68
C LEU A 233 18.95 -1.67 -7.60
N MET A 234 17.94 -1.30 -8.39
CA MET A 234 17.32 -2.19 -9.38
C MET A 234 18.30 -2.55 -10.52
N ASP A 235 19.13 -1.60 -10.96
CA ASP A 235 20.14 -1.83 -12.00
C ASP A 235 21.29 -2.72 -11.50
N GLU A 236 21.68 -2.57 -10.24
CA GLU A 236 22.80 -3.32 -9.66
C GLU A 236 22.39 -4.72 -9.18
N TRP A 237 21.26 -4.85 -8.46
CA TRP A 237 20.83 -6.10 -7.83
C TRP A 237 19.77 -6.85 -8.64
N GLY A 238 19.27 -6.24 -9.71
CA GLY A 238 18.29 -6.82 -10.62
C GLY A 238 16.85 -6.45 -10.26
N LYS A 239 16.04 -6.35 -11.32
CA LYS A 239 14.62 -5.96 -11.23
C LYS A 239 13.72 -7.01 -10.55
N ASN A 240 14.21 -8.24 -10.42
CA ASN A 240 13.51 -9.30 -9.69
C ASN A 240 13.86 -9.30 -8.20
N SER A 241 14.97 -8.68 -7.81
CA SER A 241 15.44 -8.62 -6.43
C SER A 241 15.13 -7.30 -5.73
N VAL A 242 14.88 -6.23 -6.48
CA VAL A 242 14.55 -4.90 -5.97
C VAL A 242 13.30 -4.39 -6.67
N VAL A 243 12.19 -4.28 -5.93
CA VAL A 243 10.90 -3.87 -6.49
C VAL A 243 10.25 -2.78 -5.64
N PRO A 244 9.88 -1.62 -6.21
CA PRO A 244 9.12 -0.61 -5.50
C PRO A 244 7.78 -1.15 -5.01
N ILE A 245 7.39 -0.81 -3.77
CA ILE A 245 6.09 -1.20 -3.22
C ILE A 245 4.98 -0.48 -3.99
N SER A 246 3.94 -1.24 -4.37
CA SER A 246 2.72 -0.65 -4.92
C SER A 246 1.87 -0.04 -3.81
N ASN A 247 1.23 1.09 -4.12
CA ASN A 247 0.32 1.78 -3.23
C ASN A 247 -1.06 1.85 -3.87
N TRP A 248 -2.09 1.40 -3.15
CA TRP A 248 -3.48 1.46 -3.59
C TRP A 248 -4.11 2.73 -3.05
N ASN A 249 -4.25 3.74 -3.92
CA ASN A 249 -4.91 4.99 -3.54
C ASN A 249 -6.42 4.79 -3.53
N THR A 250 -7.05 5.14 -2.43
CA THR A 250 -8.50 5.03 -2.27
C THR A 250 -9.20 6.37 -2.41
N LEU A 251 -10.49 6.33 -2.77
CA LEU A 251 -11.34 7.52 -2.84
C LEU A 251 -11.56 8.07 -1.42
N GLN A 252 -10.91 9.20 -1.15
CA GLN A 252 -10.96 9.86 0.16
C GLN A 252 -12.21 10.75 0.25
N LEU A 253 -12.89 10.73 1.38
CA LEU A 253 -14.19 11.35 1.61
C LEU A 253 -14.28 12.81 1.12
N LYS A 254 -13.32 13.66 1.51
CA LYS A 254 -13.35 15.08 1.15
C LYS A 254 -13.23 15.34 -0.35
N SER A 255 -12.33 14.62 -1.03
CA SER A 255 -12.14 14.74 -2.48
C SER A 255 -13.30 14.09 -3.23
N LEU A 256 -13.78 12.94 -2.78
CA LEU A 256 -14.90 12.24 -3.40
C LEU A 256 -16.18 13.10 -3.43
N ILE A 257 -16.55 13.74 -2.31
CA ILE A 257 -17.71 14.65 -2.27
C ILE A 257 -17.53 15.79 -3.30
N LYS A 258 -16.32 16.34 -3.43
CA LYS A 258 -16.05 17.40 -4.42
C LYS A 258 -16.16 16.90 -5.84
N ASP A 259 -15.60 15.72 -6.14
CA ASP A 259 -15.62 15.14 -7.47
C ASP A 259 -17.06 14.80 -7.91
N ILE A 260 -17.84 14.15 -7.04
CA ILE A 260 -19.25 13.84 -7.30
C ILE A 260 -20.07 15.14 -7.48
N SER A 261 -19.86 16.13 -6.60
CA SER A 261 -20.56 17.42 -6.67
C SER A 261 -20.25 18.15 -7.96
N LYS A 262 -19.01 18.10 -8.44
CA LYS A 262 -18.61 18.67 -9.74
C LYS A 262 -19.34 18.00 -10.89
N PHE A 263 -19.47 16.67 -10.85
CA PHE A 263 -20.22 15.90 -11.85
C PHE A 263 -21.68 16.36 -11.95
N TYR A 264 -22.31 16.70 -10.82
CA TYR A 264 -23.69 17.22 -10.76
C TYR A 264 -23.79 18.74 -10.88
N GLY A 265 -22.73 19.43 -11.29
CA GLY A 265 -22.73 20.87 -11.53
C GLY A 265 -22.87 21.74 -10.28
N VAL A 266 -22.63 21.18 -9.07
CA VAL A 266 -22.70 21.96 -7.82
C VAL A 266 -21.49 22.91 -7.74
N PRO A 267 -21.70 24.22 -7.45
CA PRO A 267 -20.63 25.20 -7.44
C PRO A 267 -19.50 24.84 -6.45
N PHE A 268 -18.26 24.87 -6.92
CA PHE A 268 -17.08 24.51 -6.13
C PHE A 268 -16.97 25.26 -4.79
N ILE A 269 -17.35 26.55 -4.76
CA ILE A 269 -17.31 27.38 -3.54
C ILE A 269 -18.22 26.80 -2.47
N GLU A 270 -19.44 26.39 -2.83
CA GLU A 270 -20.39 25.76 -1.90
C GLU A 270 -19.82 24.45 -1.34
N VAL A 271 -19.36 23.57 -2.22
CA VAL A 271 -18.83 22.24 -1.83
C VAL A 271 -17.56 22.37 -0.99
N ASN A 272 -16.66 23.28 -1.37
CA ASN A 272 -15.42 23.50 -0.62
C ASN A 272 -15.69 24.02 0.80
N LYS A 273 -16.66 24.90 0.97
CA LYS A 273 -17.10 25.38 2.28
C LYS A 273 -17.64 24.23 3.12
N VAL A 274 -18.57 23.45 2.58
CA VAL A 274 -19.18 22.30 3.30
C VAL A 274 -18.14 21.26 3.68
N THR A 275 -17.27 20.84 2.73
CA THR A 275 -16.27 19.82 2.97
C THR A 275 -15.16 20.24 3.94
N SER A 276 -14.90 21.54 4.07
CA SER A 276 -14.00 22.07 5.09
C SER A 276 -14.67 22.14 6.46
N GLN A 277 -15.92 22.58 6.48
CA GLN A 277 -16.72 22.71 7.69
C GLN A 277 -17.01 21.33 8.32
N MET A 278 -17.33 20.31 7.52
CA MET A 278 -17.62 18.96 8.04
C MET A 278 -16.46 18.36 8.81
N ILE A 279 -15.23 18.55 8.35
CA ILE A 279 -14.03 18.06 9.05
C ILE A 279 -13.83 18.81 10.37
N PHE A 280 -14.02 20.14 10.34
CA PHE A 280 -13.93 20.97 11.53
C PHE A 280 -14.97 20.58 12.58
N GLU A 281 -16.20 20.30 12.17
CA GLU A 281 -17.31 19.89 13.06
C GLU A 281 -17.11 18.48 13.62
N ALA A 282 -16.71 17.52 12.81
CA ALA A 282 -16.67 16.10 13.17
C ALA A 282 -15.39 15.70 13.93
N THR A 283 -14.22 16.25 13.58
CA THR A 283 -12.95 15.77 14.09
C THR A 283 -12.80 15.83 15.63
N PRO A 284 -13.18 16.92 16.33
CA PRO A 284 -13.02 16.98 17.79
C PRO A 284 -13.86 15.93 18.52
N ALA A 285 -15.12 15.76 18.13
CA ALA A 285 -16.02 14.81 18.75
C ALA A 285 -15.63 13.35 18.42
N ALA A 286 -15.23 13.07 17.18
CA ALA A 286 -14.73 11.76 16.77
C ALA A 286 -13.44 11.38 17.52
N LYS A 287 -12.49 12.29 17.66
CA LYS A 287 -11.28 12.07 18.48
C LYS A 287 -11.63 11.77 19.94
N ALA A 288 -12.56 12.51 20.54
CA ALA A 288 -12.99 12.28 21.90
C ALA A 288 -13.63 10.89 22.06
N LYS A 289 -14.47 10.47 21.12
CA LYS A 289 -15.10 9.14 21.08
C LYS A 289 -14.08 7.99 21.07
N HIS A 290 -12.94 8.19 20.37
CA HIS A 290 -11.86 7.19 20.27
C HIS A 290 -10.71 7.39 21.27
N GLY A 291 -10.81 8.34 22.17
CA GLY A 291 -9.76 8.63 23.16
C GLY A 291 -8.44 9.17 22.57
N ILE A 292 -8.48 9.72 21.35
CA ILE A 292 -7.28 10.22 20.65
C ILE A 292 -6.96 11.64 21.13
N LYS A 293 -5.91 11.77 21.94
CA LYS A 293 -5.50 13.06 22.52
C LYS A 293 -4.62 13.92 21.61
N ALA A 294 -3.83 13.31 20.74
CA ALA A 294 -2.89 14.00 19.85
C ALA A 294 -2.82 13.31 18.47
N GLY A 295 -2.28 14.01 17.46
CA GLY A 295 -2.11 13.49 16.09
C GLY A 295 -3.27 13.84 15.15
N VAL A 296 -3.13 13.45 13.89
CA VAL A 296 -4.14 13.64 12.84
C VAL A 296 -5.16 12.50 12.93
N TYR A 297 -6.43 12.84 12.84
CA TYR A 297 -7.52 11.86 12.70
C TYR A 297 -8.45 12.29 11.57
N ASN A 298 -8.75 11.37 10.69
CA ASN A 298 -9.69 11.59 9.59
C ASN A 298 -11.00 10.88 9.93
N PRO A 299 -12.08 11.63 10.22
CA PRO A 299 -13.37 11.04 10.54
C PRO A 299 -13.90 10.17 9.40
N THR A 300 -14.54 9.06 9.73
CA THR A 300 -15.22 8.17 8.79
C THR A 300 -16.47 8.83 8.21
N TRP A 301 -17.02 8.24 7.14
CA TRP A 301 -18.30 8.68 6.58
C TRP A 301 -19.42 8.71 7.61
N GLN A 302 -19.54 7.64 8.43
CA GLN A 302 -20.55 7.55 9.47
C GLN A 302 -20.42 8.66 10.52
N GLU A 303 -19.18 8.95 10.93
CA GLU A 303 -18.90 10.01 11.91
C GLU A 303 -19.21 11.40 11.38
N VAL A 304 -18.88 11.71 10.12
CA VAL A 304 -19.23 13.01 9.55
C VAL A 304 -20.74 13.14 9.35
N MET A 305 -21.43 12.07 9.00
CA MET A 305 -22.89 12.04 8.91
C MET A 305 -23.57 12.27 10.27
N GLU A 306 -23.01 11.69 11.33
CA GLU A 306 -23.50 11.87 12.71
C GLU A 306 -23.20 13.28 13.25
N LEU A 307 -21.96 13.75 13.04
CA LEU A 307 -21.39 14.89 13.77
C LEU A 307 -21.37 16.21 12.99
N SER A 308 -21.66 16.21 11.67
CA SER A 308 -21.64 17.44 10.87
C SER A 308 -23.04 17.89 10.43
N PRO A 309 -23.60 18.92 11.08
CA PRO A 309 -24.84 19.56 10.61
C PRO A 309 -24.70 20.18 9.21
N SER A 310 -23.53 20.74 8.89
CA SER A 310 -23.26 21.36 7.59
C SER A 310 -23.35 20.35 6.45
N LEU A 311 -22.77 19.15 6.63
CA LEU A 311 -22.87 18.09 5.63
C LEU A 311 -24.31 17.59 5.48
N ARG A 312 -25.01 17.34 6.58
CA ARG A 312 -26.42 16.90 6.52
C ARG A 312 -27.29 17.91 5.77
N GLY A 313 -27.13 19.21 6.08
CA GLY A 313 -27.86 20.27 5.37
C GLY A 313 -27.58 20.33 3.87
N PHE A 314 -26.34 20.08 3.48
CA PHE A 314 -25.92 19.99 2.08
C PHE A 314 -26.54 18.77 1.39
N LEU A 315 -26.53 17.61 2.01
CA LEU A 315 -27.06 16.37 1.44
C LEU A 315 -28.60 16.34 1.36
N VAL A 316 -29.30 17.14 2.16
CA VAL A 316 -30.76 17.36 1.98
C VAL A 316 -31.05 18.07 0.66
N LYS A 317 -30.18 19.00 0.23
CA LYS A 317 -30.29 19.69 -1.06
C LYS A 317 -29.84 18.82 -2.23
N HIS A 318 -28.91 17.90 -2.00
CA HIS A 318 -28.26 17.06 -3.01
C HIS A 318 -28.27 15.57 -2.62
N PRO A 319 -29.45 14.92 -2.53
CA PRO A 319 -29.58 13.58 -1.96
C PRO A 319 -28.82 12.49 -2.73
N HIS A 320 -28.71 12.62 -4.05
CA HIS A 320 -27.97 11.69 -4.91
C HIS A 320 -26.47 11.62 -4.57
N ILE A 321 -25.89 12.74 -4.09
CA ILE A 321 -24.47 12.76 -3.68
C ILE A 321 -24.24 11.79 -2.52
N LYS A 322 -25.18 11.69 -1.57
CA LYS A 322 -25.11 10.77 -0.44
C LYS A 322 -24.95 9.33 -0.90
N THR A 323 -25.83 8.88 -1.79
CA THR A 323 -25.85 7.50 -2.30
C THR A 323 -24.51 7.12 -2.95
N HIS A 324 -23.98 7.99 -3.80
CA HIS A 324 -22.71 7.74 -4.47
C HIS A 324 -21.50 7.79 -3.54
N VAL A 325 -21.50 8.67 -2.55
CA VAL A 325 -20.44 8.68 -1.54
C VAL A 325 -20.44 7.40 -0.72
N GLU A 326 -21.62 6.91 -0.31
CA GLU A 326 -21.77 5.66 0.44
C GLU A 326 -21.23 4.45 -0.34
N ALA A 327 -21.46 4.41 -1.65
CA ALA A 327 -20.99 3.32 -2.51
C ALA A 327 -19.49 3.39 -2.82
N LEU A 328 -18.94 4.58 -2.98
CA LEU A 328 -17.59 4.77 -3.54
C LEU A 328 -16.52 5.11 -2.51
N VAL A 329 -16.87 5.60 -1.31
CA VAL A 329 -15.87 5.97 -0.30
C VAL A 329 -15.01 4.77 0.10
N GLY A 330 -13.69 4.95 0.07
CA GLY A 330 -12.74 3.88 0.38
C GLY A 330 -12.45 2.89 -0.76
N GLN A 331 -13.21 2.95 -1.86
CA GLN A 331 -12.90 2.14 -3.04
C GLN A 331 -11.57 2.55 -3.66
N VAL A 332 -10.87 1.60 -4.28
CA VAL A 332 -9.59 1.84 -4.95
C VAL A 332 -9.78 2.76 -6.14
N ARG A 333 -9.01 3.84 -6.18
CA ARG A 333 -8.98 4.80 -7.29
C ARG A 333 -7.90 4.48 -8.32
N SER A 334 -6.70 4.19 -7.84
CA SER A 334 -5.55 3.93 -8.70
C SER A 334 -4.47 3.17 -7.94
N CYS A 335 -3.62 2.48 -8.69
CA CYS A 335 -2.35 2.00 -8.20
C CYS A 335 -1.27 3.04 -8.47
N SER A 336 -0.32 3.18 -7.57
CA SER A 336 0.87 4.03 -7.73
C SER A 336 2.07 3.37 -7.05
N ARG A 337 3.28 3.84 -7.37
CA ARG A 337 4.49 3.45 -6.65
C ARG A 337 4.55 4.19 -5.31
N HIS A 338 4.87 3.47 -4.24
CA HIS A 338 5.13 4.09 -2.94
C HIS A 338 6.37 5.01 -3.02
N ALA A 339 6.29 6.21 -2.43
CA ALA A 339 7.36 7.20 -2.53
C ALA A 339 8.69 6.70 -1.94
N GLY A 340 8.66 6.07 -0.76
CA GLY A 340 9.85 5.62 -0.02
C GLY A 340 10.04 4.10 -0.02
N GLY A 341 8.97 3.27 -0.11
CA GLY A 341 9.07 1.83 0.09
C GLY A 341 9.67 1.07 -1.10
N VAL A 342 10.54 0.11 -0.81
CA VAL A 342 11.10 -0.84 -1.76
C VAL A 342 11.22 -2.20 -1.06
N LEU A 343 10.94 -3.27 -1.78
CA LEU A 343 11.17 -4.64 -1.34
C LEU A 343 12.51 -5.13 -1.91
N ILE A 344 13.30 -5.79 -1.10
CA ILE A 344 14.61 -6.33 -1.47
C ILE A 344 14.70 -7.77 -0.98
N ALA A 345 14.86 -8.72 -1.91
CA ALA A 345 15.09 -10.13 -1.63
C ALA A 345 15.76 -10.78 -2.85
N ASP A 346 16.17 -12.05 -2.77
CA ASP A 346 16.90 -12.70 -3.87
C ASP A 346 16.05 -12.84 -5.13
N ASP A 347 14.86 -13.41 -5.08
CA ASP A 347 13.94 -13.52 -6.21
C ASP A 347 12.49 -13.28 -5.77
N LEU A 348 12.05 -12.04 -5.90
CA LEU A 348 10.72 -11.63 -5.48
C LEU A 348 9.59 -12.28 -6.31
N ASN A 349 9.86 -12.65 -7.56
CA ASN A 349 8.86 -13.31 -8.41
C ASN A 349 8.42 -14.68 -7.88
N GLU A 350 9.30 -15.37 -7.15
CA GLU A 350 8.96 -16.65 -6.53
C GLU A 350 8.06 -16.49 -5.29
N HIS A 351 8.02 -15.29 -4.73
CA HIS A 351 7.35 -15.04 -3.45
C HIS A 351 6.09 -14.19 -3.55
N MET A 352 5.98 -13.36 -4.59
CA MET A 352 4.84 -12.44 -4.75
C MET A 352 4.61 -12.05 -6.21
N PRO A 353 3.36 -11.68 -6.59
CA PRO A 353 3.09 -11.12 -7.91
C PRO A 353 3.71 -9.73 -8.06
N ILE A 354 4.43 -9.51 -9.15
CA ILE A 354 4.97 -8.20 -9.53
C ILE A 354 4.08 -7.61 -10.63
N ILE A 355 3.62 -6.38 -10.45
CA ILE A 355 2.80 -5.64 -11.40
C ILE A 355 3.74 -4.78 -12.27
N SER A 356 3.71 -4.98 -13.59
CA SER A 356 4.49 -4.22 -14.57
C SER A 356 3.81 -2.90 -14.97
#